data_6433fc8c5496bab3179539a78703f56e
#
_entry.id   6433fc8c5496bab3179539a78703f56e
#
_cell.length_a   1.000
_cell.length_b   1.000
_cell.length_c   1.000
_cell.angle_alpha   90.00
_cell.angle_beta   90.00
_cell.angle_gamma   90.00
#
_symmetry.space_group_name_H-M   'P 1'
#
loop_
_entity.id
_entity.type
_entity.pdbx_description
1 polymer ?
#
loop_
_entity_poly.entity_id
_entity_poly.type
_entity_poly.pdbx_seq_one_letter_code
_entity_poly.pdbx_strand_id
1 'polypeptide(L)'
;MLVLLSCAKTMSETSKVKVPLKTIPRFQKEAAGVALQMSQFSVDELERLLRVNAKIAVENYKRYQAFHAEGTPELPALLAYTGIVFKRLNAKDFSKEEFEYAQEHLRLTSFCYGLLRPLDVIRSYRLEGDVVLPELGNQTMFAYWQSRLTDVFIEDIKKAGGILCNLASDEMKSLFDWKRVEKEVRVITPEFQAVSYTHLRAHE
;
A
#
# COMPACT_ATOMS: atom_id res chain seq x y z
N MET A 1 -16.56 0.66 10.63
CA MET A 1 -16.01 -0.35 9.71
C MET A 1 -14.74 0.21 9.07
N LEU A 2 -13.68 -0.57 9.02
CA LEU A 2 -12.44 -0.25 8.33
C LEU A 2 -12.36 -1.00 7.01
N VAL A 3 -11.85 -0.37 5.96
CA VAL A 3 -11.62 -1.01 4.65
C VAL A 3 -10.10 -1.15 4.43
N LEU A 4 -9.63 -2.30 3.98
CA LEU A 4 -8.23 -2.53 3.61
C LEU A 4 -8.10 -2.64 2.09
N LEU A 5 -7.17 -1.90 1.49
CA LEU A 5 -6.79 -2.00 0.08
C LEU A 5 -5.31 -2.35 -0.07
N SER A 6 -5.00 -3.09 -1.14
CA SER A 6 -3.61 -3.28 -1.57
C SER A 6 -3.00 -1.98 -2.09
N CYS A 7 -1.69 -1.81 -1.87
CA CYS A 7 -0.92 -0.81 -2.60
C CYS A 7 -0.91 -1.08 -4.11
N ALA A 8 -0.35 -0.15 -4.88
CA ALA A 8 -0.10 -0.35 -6.30
C ALA A 8 1.40 -0.35 -6.60
N LYS A 9 1.79 -1.11 -7.62
CA LYS A 9 3.18 -1.16 -8.11
C LYS A 9 3.60 0.09 -8.89
N THR A 10 2.62 0.89 -9.32
CA THR A 10 2.83 2.15 -10.03
C THR A 10 2.40 3.33 -9.18
N MET A 11 3.19 4.41 -9.24
CA MET A 11 2.96 5.60 -8.43
C MET A 11 3.15 6.87 -9.28
N SER A 12 2.48 7.95 -8.87
CA SER A 12 2.65 9.30 -9.36
C SER A 12 3.48 10.12 -8.37
N GLU A 13 4.25 11.06 -8.90
CA GLU A 13 5.02 12.03 -8.10
C GLU A 13 4.40 13.43 -8.13
N THR A 14 3.31 13.59 -8.89
CA THR A 14 2.62 14.88 -9.03
C THR A 14 1.10 14.71 -8.94
N SER A 15 0.44 15.67 -8.32
CA SER A 15 -1.02 15.79 -8.31
C SER A 15 -1.40 17.27 -8.21
N LYS A 16 -2.49 17.63 -8.90
CA LYS A 16 -3.12 18.96 -8.79
C LYS A 16 -4.23 19.00 -7.74
N VAL A 17 -4.54 17.86 -7.15
CA VAL A 17 -5.63 17.72 -6.17
C VAL A 17 -5.22 18.39 -4.87
N LYS A 18 -6.09 19.26 -4.36
CA LYS A 18 -5.93 19.85 -3.03
C LYS A 18 -6.59 18.93 -2.01
N VAL A 19 -5.82 18.54 -0.99
CA VAL A 19 -6.33 17.72 0.11
C VAL A 19 -6.58 18.60 1.35
N PRO A 20 -7.54 18.25 2.22
CA PRO A 20 -7.87 19.06 3.39
C PRO A 20 -6.74 19.12 4.41
N LEU A 21 -5.95 18.07 4.50
CA LEU A 21 -4.79 17.96 5.39
C LEU A 21 -3.77 16.98 4.83
N LYS A 22 -2.56 17.01 5.37
CA LYS A 22 -1.52 16.01 5.13
C LYS A 22 -1.09 15.43 6.47
N THR A 23 -0.89 14.12 6.52
CA THR A 23 -0.45 13.43 7.73
C THR A 23 0.87 12.70 7.49
N ILE A 24 1.61 12.46 8.58
CA ILE A 24 2.86 11.72 8.54
C ILE A 24 2.54 10.23 8.69
N PRO A 25 3.13 9.33 7.87
CA PRO A 25 2.99 7.90 8.03
C PRO A 25 3.41 7.45 9.43
N ARG A 26 2.64 6.54 10.03
CA ARG A 26 2.94 6.00 11.38
C ARG A 26 4.33 5.37 11.47
N PHE A 27 4.75 4.70 10.39
CA PHE A 27 6.02 4.00 10.29
C PHE A 27 7.03 4.74 9.40
N GLN A 28 7.04 6.08 9.49
CA GLN A 28 7.95 6.93 8.71
C GLN A 28 9.42 6.59 8.95
N LYS A 29 9.78 6.27 10.21
CA LYS A 29 11.16 5.94 10.59
C LYS A 29 11.59 4.60 9.97
N GLU A 30 10.72 3.62 10.03
CA GLU A 30 10.94 2.30 9.44
C GLU A 30 11.06 2.41 7.92
N ALA A 31 10.18 3.20 7.28
CA ALA A 31 10.23 3.46 5.84
C ALA A 31 11.55 4.12 5.42
N ALA A 32 12.04 5.06 6.22
CA ALA A 32 13.34 5.69 5.99
C ALA A 32 14.49 4.66 6.06
N GLY A 33 14.45 3.73 7.03
CA GLY A 33 15.42 2.65 7.13
C GLY A 33 15.36 1.67 5.95
N VAL A 34 14.16 1.28 5.53
CA VAL A 34 13.94 0.46 4.33
C VAL A 34 14.53 1.14 3.09
N ALA A 35 14.20 2.41 2.88
CA ALA A 35 14.69 3.17 1.72
C ALA A 35 16.21 3.36 1.73
N LEU A 36 16.80 3.55 2.91
CA LEU A 36 18.25 3.66 3.06
C LEU A 36 18.94 2.37 2.62
N GLN A 37 18.43 1.20 3.00
CA GLN A 37 19.01 -0.07 2.55
C GLN A 37 18.79 -0.28 1.06
N MET A 38 17.61 0.02 0.55
CA MET A 38 17.31 -0.08 -0.88
C MET A 38 18.21 0.83 -1.72
N SER A 39 18.68 1.95 -1.19
CA SER A 39 19.60 2.87 -1.86
C SER A 39 21.04 2.34 -2.01
N GLN A 40 21.38 1.29 -1.28
CA GLN A 40 22.72 0.67 -1.34
C GLN A 40 22.87 -0.30 -2.52
N PHE A 41 21.75 -0.77 -3.08
CA PHE A 41 21.77 -1.70 -4.21
C PHE A 41 22.07 -0.97 -5.52
N SER A 42 22.90 -1.58 -6.37
CA SER A 42 23.10 -1.17 -7.75
C SER A 42 21.84 -1.38 -8.60
N VAL A 43 21.82 -0.80 -9.81
CA VAL A 43 20.72 -0.99 -10.78
C VAL A 43 20.50 -2.48 -11.09
N ASP A 44 21.58 -3.23 -11.33
CA ASP A 44 21.52 -4.65 -11.69
C ASP A 44 21.01 -5.52 -10.53
N GLU A 45 21.34 -5.15 -9.29
CA GLU A 45 20.82 -5.80 -8.11
C GLU A 45 19.33 -5.49 -7.92
N LEU A 46 18.91 -4.24 -8.13
CA LEU A 46 17.50 -3.85 -8.07
C LEU A 46 16.66 -4.53 -9.16
N GLU A 47 17.21 -4.71 -10.37
CA GLU A 47 16.55 -5.43 -11.45
C GLU A 47 16.21 -6.87 -11.03
N ARG A 48 17.18 -7.58 -10.44
CA ARG A 48 17.00 -8.94 -9.92
C ARG A 48 16.10 -8.99 -8.71
N LEU A 49 16.34 -8.11 -7.73
CA LEU A 49 15.63 -8.10 -6.45
C LEU A 49 14.13 -7.80 -6.62
N LEU A 50 13.81 -6.84 -7.47
CA LEU A 50 12.43 -6.41 -7.76
C LEU A 50 11.78 -7.18 -8.92
N ARG A 51 12.56 -8.04 -9.63
CA ARG A 51 12.09 -8.79 -10.81
C ARG A 51 11.46 -7.88 -11.86
N VAL A 52 12.16 -6.82 -12.20
CA VAL A 52 11.72 -5.79 -13.14
C VAL A 52 12.71 -5.67 -14.30
N ASN A 53 12.35 -4.98 -15.37
CA ASN A 53 13.28 -4.66 -16.45
C ASN A 53 14.23 -3.52 -16.05
N ALA A 54 15.33 -3.36 -16.80
CA ALA A 54 16.36 -2.36 -16.54
C ALA A 54 15.81 -0.92 -16.45
N LYS A 55 14.80 -0.56 -17.26
CA LYS A 55 14.20 0.77 -17.22
C LYS A 55 13.55 1.05 -15.85
N ILE A 56 12.80 0.10 -15.33
CA ILE A 56 12.14 0.22 -14.02
C ILE A 56 13.19 0.18 -12.91
N ALA A 57 14.25 -0.63 -13.05
CA ALA A 57 15.35 -0.68 -12.09
C ALA A 57 16.06 0.68 -11.96
N VAL A 58 16.42 1.30 -13.10
CA VAL A 58 17.03 2.64 -13.15
C VAL A 58 16.13 3.70 -12.52
N GLU A 59 14.82 3.67 -12.81
CA GLU A 59 13.87 4.60 -12.20
C GLU A 59 13.84 4.46 -10.67
N ASN A 60 13.77 3.24 -10.16
CA ASN A 60 13.73 3.00 -8.72
C ASN A 60 15.07 3.22 -8.04
N TYR A 61 16.20 2.96 -8.69
CA TYR A 61 17.51 3.39 -8.22
C TYR A 61 17.54 4.89 -7.95
N LYS A 62 17.09 5.72 -8.90
CA LYS A 62 17.02 7.17 -8.73
C LYS A 62 16.09 7.58 -7.58
N ARG A 63 14.94 6.92 -7.45
CA ARG A 63 13.99 7.16 -6.36
C ARG A 63 14.61 6.90 -4.99
N TYR A 64 15.31 5.78 -4.83
CA TYR A 64 15.96 5.44 -3.57
C TYR A 64 17.16 6.34 -3.27
N GLN A 65 17.96 6.74 -4.26
CA GLN A 65 19.05 7.71 -4.07
C GLN A 65 18.53 9.07 -3.61
N ALA A 66 17.39 9.51 -4.13
CA ALA A 66 16.76 10.77 -3.77
C ALA A 66 15.85 10.69 -2.53
N PHE A 67 15.58 9.48 -1.99
CA PHE A 67 14.53 9.29 -1.00
C PHE A 67 14.69 10.17 0.25
N HIS A 68 15.90 10.45 0.68
CA HIS A 68 16.21 11.27 1.85
C HIS A 68 16.53 12.73 1.52
N ALA A 69 16.59 13.09 0.24
CA ALA A 69 16.92 14.45 -0.16
C ALA A 69 15.77 15.42 0.10
N GLU A 70 16.11 16.66 0.45
CA GLU A 70 15.14 17.74 0.52
C GLU A 70 14.55 18.03 -0.85
N GLY A 71 13.25 18.37 -0.89
CA GLY A 71 12.55 18.66 -2.14
C GLY A 71 12.14 17.43 -2.96
N THR A 72 12.45 16.20 -2.51
CA THR A 72 11.92 15.00 -3.14
C THR A 72 10.39 15.02 -3.14
N PRO A 73 9.74 14.82 -4.31
CA PRO A 73 8.28 14.84 -4.41
C PRO A 73 7.63 13.86 -3.44
N GLU A 74 6.58 14.33 -2.77
CA GLU A 74 5.75 13.51 -1.89
C GLU A 74 4.27 13.81 -2.09
N LEU A 75 3.45 12.79 -2.04
CA LEU A 75 2.01 12.89 -2.21
C LEU A 75 1.28 12.11 -1.11
N PRO A 76 0.03 12.52 -0.77
CA PRO A 76 -0.87 11.65 -0.02
C PRO A 76 -0.96 10.26 -0.67
N ALA A 77 -0.92 9.20 0.13
CA ALA A 77 -0.87 7.81 -0.34
C ALA A 77 -2.00 7.48 -1.33
N LEU A 78 -3.20 7.97 -1.05
CA LEU A 78 -4.38 7.78 -1.90
C LEU A 78 -4.22 8.38 -3.31
N LEU A 79 -3.42 9.45 -3.45
CA LEU A 79 -3.13 10.12 -4.72
C LEU A 79 -1.81 9.66 -5.35
N ALA A 80 -0.93 9.07 -4.54
CA ALA A 80 0.36 8.56 -5.01
C ALA A 80 0.21 7.24 -5.79
N TYR A 81 -0.60 6.30 -5.30
CA TYR A 81 -0.83 5.03 -6.00
C TYR A 81 -1.73 5.19 -7.22
N THR A 82 -1.34 4.56 -8.36
CA THR A 82 -2.02 4.74 -9.66
C THR A 82 -2.52 3.44 -10.32
N GLY A 83 -2.55 2.33 -9.59
CA GLY A 83 -3.11 1.06 -10.08
C GLY A 83 -4.61 1.15 -10.41
N ILE A 84 -5.15 0.08 -11.02
CA ILE A 84 -6.55 0.06 -11.50
C ILE A 84 -7.57 0.36 -10.40
N VAL A 85 -7.34 -0.12 -9.18
CA VAL A 85 -8.20 0.14 -8.03
C VAL A 85 -8.26 1.64 -7.74
N PHE A 86 -7.11 2.32 -7.68
CA PHE A 86 -7.01 3.75 -7.41
C PHE A 86 -7.60 4.60 -8.54
N LYS A 87 -7.46 4.17 -9.81
CA LYS A 87 -8.12 4.82 -10.95
C LYS A 87 -9.65 4.72 -10.87
N ARG A 88 -10.19 3.59 -10.39
CA ARG A 88 -11.63 3.39 -10.23
C ARG A 88 -12.18 4.09 -8.99
N LEU A 89 -11.40 4.11 -7.90
CA LEU A 89 -11.74 4.88 -6.70
C LEU A 89 -11.81 6.39 -6.99
N ASN A 90 -10.98 6.86 -7.94
CA ASN A 90 -11.03 8.21 -8.49
C ASN A 90 -10.95 9.33 -7.43
N ALA A 91 -10.04 9.18 -6.48
CA ALA A 91 -9.91 10.11 -5.35
C ALA A 91 -9.62 11.59 -5.75
N LYS A 92 -9.32 11.83 -7.03
CA LYS A 92 -9.16 13.21 -7.54
C LYS A 92 -10.46 14.01 -7.51
N ASP A 93 -11.61 13.35 -7.49
CA ASP A 93 -12.93 13.97 -7.46
C ASP A 93 -13.55 14.01 -6.05
N PHE A 94 -12.78 13.55 -5.03
CA PHE A 94 -13.25 13.56 -3.64
C PHE A 94 -13.43 14.98 -3.11
N SER A 95 -14.53 15.20 -2.40
CA SER A 95 -14.75 16.37 -1.57
C SER A 95 -13.84 16.33 -0.33
N LYS A 96 -13.81 17.42 0.41
CA LYS A 96 -13.09 17.50 1.69
C LYS A 96 -13.61 16.42 2.66
N GLU A 97 -14.91 16.29 2.78
CA GLU A 97 -15.60 15.36 3.67
C GLU A 97 -15.31 13.90 3.29
N GLU A 98 -15.23 13.60 2.00
CA GLU A 98 -14.87 12.27 1.50
C GLU A 98 -13.41 11.92 1.81
N PHE A 99 -12.48 12.86 1.70
CA PHE A 99 -11.11 12.66 2.16
C PHE A 99 -11.03 12.42 3.66
N GLU A 100 -11.74 13.18 4.47
CA GLU A 100 -11.79 13.04 5.93
C GLU A 100 -12.40 11.67 6.30
N TYR A 101 -13.50 11.28 5.67
CA TYR A 101 -14.10 9.96 5.85
C TYR A 101 -13.16 8.83 5.46
N ALA A 102 -12.51 8.94 4.29
CA ALA A 102 -11.53 7.95 3.86
C ALA A 102 -10.36 7.85 4.85
N GLN A 103 -9.86 8.96 5.38
CA GLN A 103 -8.76 8.99 6.36
C GLN A 103 -9.07 8.17 7.61
N GLU A 104 -10.33 8.15 8.05
CA GLU A 104 -10.77 7.39 9.22
C GLU A 104 -11.05 5.92 8.90
N HIS A 105 -11.59 5.64 7.71
CA HIS A 105 -12.19 4.35 7.38
C HIS A 105 -11.41 3.50 6.37
N LEU A 106 -10.32 4.01 5.79
CA LEU A 106 -9.53 3.30 4.79
C LEU A 106 -8.08 3.11 5.27
N ARG A 107 -7.52 1.95 4.98
CA ARG A 107 -6.09 1.65 5.14
C ARG A 107 -5.54 1.10 3.83
N LEU A 108 -4.31 1.49 3.54
CA LEU A 108 -3.55 1.05 2.36
C LEU A 108 -2.33 0.27 2.84
N THR A 109 -2.13 -0.93 2.31
CA THR A 109 -0.89 -1.67 2.59
C THR A 109 0.29 -1.04 1.88
N SER A 110 1.50 -1.27 2.39
CA SER A 110 2.72 -0.78 1.78
C SER A 110 3.92 -1.62 2.22
N PHE A 111 4.72 -2.10 1.29
CA PHE A 111 5.96 -2.81 1.65
C PHE A 111 7.06 -1.87 2.16
N CYS A 112 7.00 -0.58 1.83
CA CYS A 112 7.95 0.42 2.33
C CYS A 112 7.47 1.07 3.63
N TYR A 113 6.19 1.42 3.74
CA TYR A 113 5.62 2.19 4.86
C TYR A 113 4.73 1.36 5.80
N GLY A 114 4.55 0.07 5.52
CA GLY A 114 3.70 -0.83 6.31
C GLY A 114 2.20 -0.60 6.09
N LEU A 115 1.58 0.18 6.95
CA LEU A 115 0.15 0.49 6.91
C LEU A 115 -0.06 2.00 6.87
N LEU A 116 -0.70 2.47 5.81
CA LEU A 116 -0.93 3.87 5.52
C LEU A 116 -2.40 4.26 5.66
N ARG A 117 -2.61 5.49 6.06
CA ARG A 117 -3.88 6.20 5.92
C ARG A 117 -3.89 6.97 4.60
N PRO A 118 -5.04 7.27 4.01
CA PRO A 118 -5.17 7.98 2.72
C PRO A 118 -4.35 9.25 2.57
N LEU A 119 -4.27 10.06 3.61
CA LEU A 119 -3.62 11.37 3.58
C LEU A 119 -2.19 11.37 4.16
N ASP A 120 -1.65 10.19 4.48
CA ASP A 120 -0.24 10.05 4.84
C ASP A 120 0.62 10.36 3.62
N VAL A 121 1.56 11.32 3.77
CA VAL A 121 2.43 11.71 2.65
C VAL A 121 3.57 10.72 2.49
N ILE A 122 3.72 10.21 1.27
CA ILE A 122 4.71 9.22 0.91
C ILE A 122 5.51 9.64 -0.31
N ARG A 123 6.72 9.15 -0.41
CA ARG A 123 7.59 9.26 -1.59
C ARG A 123 7.43 8.03 -2.47
N SER A 124 7.65 8.20 -3.77
CA SER A 124 7.53 7.08 -4.71
C SER A 124 8.62 6.04 -4.48
N TYR A 125 8.24 4.78 -4.56
CA TYR A 125 9.11 3.61 -4.40
C TYR A 125 8.56 2.43 -5.18
N ARG A 126 9.36 1.36 -5.30
CA ARG A 126 8.89 0.03 -5.66
C ARG A 126 9.58 -0.99 -4.76
N LEU A 127 8.79 -1.81 -4.11
CA LEU A 127 9.25 -2.87 -3.24
C LEU A 127 8.26 -4.04 -3.29
N GLU A 128 8.77 -5.26 -3.15
CA GLU A 128 7.99 -6.50 -3.14
C GLU A 128 8.09 -7.14 -1.74
N GLY A 129 7.09 -7.93 -1.37
CA GLY A 129 6.98 -8.47 -0.01
C GLY A 129 8.00 -9.55 0.35
N ASP A 130 8.54 -10.24 -0.64
CA ASP A 130 9.56 -11.28 -0.49
C ASP A 130 11.00 -10.75 -0.51
N VAL A 131 11.20 -9.44 -0.73
CA VAL A 131 12.52 -8.83 -0.63
C VAL A 131 13.06 -8.99 0.78
N VAL A 132 14.30 -9.45 0.87
CA VAL A 132 15.06 -9.61 2.11
C VAL A 132 16.06 -8.47 2.24
N LEU A 133 16.01 -7.74 3.35
CA LEU A 133 16.95 -6.67 3.65
C LEU A 133 17.85 -7.07 4.83
N PRO A 134 19.17 -7.26 4.60
CA PRO A 134 20.08 -7.82 5.61
C PRO A 134 20.09 -7.04 6.92
N GLU A 135 20.19 -5.72 6.88
CA GLU A 135 20.27 -4.89 8.09
C GLU A 135 18.94 -4.75 8.84
N LEU A 136 17.81 -5.18 8.24
CA LEU A 136 16.51 -5.24 8.90
C LEU A 136 16.21 -6.64 9.48
N GLY A 137 17.23 -7.37 9.86
CA GLY A 137 17.13 -8.67 10.49
C GLY A 137 17.13 -9.85 9.52
N ASN A 138 17.58 -9.65 8.29
CA ASN A 138 17.68 -10.69 7.25
C ASN A 138 16.39 -11.48 7.06
N GLN A 139 15.27 -10.79 7.03
CA GLN A 139 13.93 -11.34 6.88
C GLN A 139 13.20 -10.68 5.69
N THR A 140 12.17 -11.35 5.17
CA THR A 140 11.34 -10.79 4.11
C THR A 140 10.58 -9.57 4.61
N MET A 141 10.17 -8.67 3.70
CA MET A 141 9.32 -7.53 4.08
C MET A 141 7.98 -7.99 4.68
N PHE A 142 7.46 -9.14 4.27
CA PHE A 142 6.30 -9.75 4.94
C PHE A 142 6.55 -9.99 6.43
N ALA A 143 7.62 -10.71 6.77
CA ALA A 143 7.96 -11.02 8.16
C ALA A 143 8.33 -9.77 8.96
N TYR A 144 9.05 -8.84 8.34
CA TYR A 144 9.41 -7.56 8.94
C TYR A 144 8.19 -6.76 9.38
N TRP A 145 7.17 -6.69 8.53
CA TRP A 145 5.97 -5.92 8.82
C TRP A 145 4.98 -6.68 9.71
N GLN A 146 4.87 -8.00 9.61
CA GLN A 146 3.88 -8.79 10.34
C GLN A 146 3.94 -8.54 11.86
N SER A 147 5.14 -8.54 12.42
CA SER A 147 5.36 -8.30 13.86
C SER A 147 5.04 -6.87 14.30
N ARG A 148 5.06 -5.91 13.38
CA ARG A 148 4.85 -4.48 13.64
C ARG A 148 3.44 -4.01 13.37
N LEU A 149 2.77 -4.63 12.41
CA LEU A 149 1.48 -4.14 11.92
C LEU A 149 0.29 -4.80 12.61
N THR A 150 0.40 -6.05 13.06
CA THR A 150 -0.75 -6.83 13.50
C THR A 150 -1.52 -6.15 14.63
N ASP A 151 -0.85 -5.74 15.71
CA ASP A 151 -1.50 -5.07 16.86
C ASP A 151 -2.14 -3.76 16.45
N VAL A 152 -1.39 -2.94 15.73
CA VAL A 152 -1.83 -1.62 15.26
C VAL A 152 -3.04 -1.73 14.34
N PHE A 153 -3.06 -2.73 13.48
CA PHE A 153 -4.17 -2.96 12.54
C PHE A 153 -5.43 -3.40 13.28
N ILE A 154 -5.30 -4.33 14.23
CA ILE A 154 -6.42 -4.77 15.07
C ILE A 154 -7.00 -3.60 15.86
N GLU A 155 -6.15 -2.75 16.43
CA GLU A 155 -6.60 -1.54 17.13
C GLU A 155 -7.36 -0.57 16.19
N ASP A 156 -6.83 -0.32 15.00
CA ASP A 156 -7.47 0.54 14.02
C ASP A 156 -8.86 -0.01 13.62
N ILE A 157 -8.99 -1.33 13.42
CA ILE A 157 -10.26 -1.97 13.13
C ILE A 157 -11.25 -1.82 14.30
N LYS A 158 -10.79 -2.05 15.53
CA LYS A 158 -11.61 -1.90 16.75
C LYS A 158 -12.11 -0.46 16.93
N LYS A 159 -11.23 0.53 16.71
CA LYS A 159 -11.60 1.96 16.75
C LYS A 159 -12.64 2.32 15.68
N ALA A 160 -12.58 1.69 14.51
CA ALA A 160 -13.53 1.89 13.42
C ALA A 160 -14.82 1.04 13.55
N GLY A 161 -15.07 0.43 14.72
CA GLY A 161 -16.30 -0.32 15.03
C GLY A 161 -16.18 -1.85 14.90
N GLY A 162 -14.95 -2.40 14.89
CA GLY A 162 -14.69 -3.84 15.02
C GLY A 162 -14.95 -4.69 13.79
N ILE A 163 -15.22 -4.06 12.63
CA ILE A 163 -15.49 -4.75 11.37
C ILE A 163 -14.44 -4.32 10.35
N LEU A 164 -13.76 -5.31 9.74
CA LEU A 164 -12.87 -5.15 8.61
C LEU A 164 -13.56 -5.60 7.32
N CYS A 165 -13.61 -4.73 6.31
CA CYS A 165 -13.89 -5.10 4.93
C CYS A 165 -12.55 -5.26 4.19
N ASN A 166 -12.16 -6.51 3.92
CA ASN A 166 -10.92 -6.82 3.22
C ASN A 166 -11.12 -6.81 1.71
N LEU A 167 -10.62 -5.80 1.04
CA LEU A 167 -10.54 -5.69 -0.42
C LEU A 167 -9.10 -5.82 -0.94
N ALA A 168 -8.15 -6.09 -0.05
CA ALA A 168 -6.77 -6.35 -0.42
C ALA A 168 -6.60 -7.78 -0.96
N SER A 169 -5.59 -7.99 -1.80
CA SER A 169 -5.23 -9.31 -2.30
C SER A 169 -4.76 -10.24 -1.17
N ASP A 170 -4.81 -11.54 -1.42
CA ASP A 170 -4.34 -12.54 -0.45
C ASP A 170 -2.88 -12.37 -0.07
N GLU A 171 -2.04 -11.91 -1.01
CA GLU A 171 -0.65 -11.57 -0.74
C GLU A 171 -0.51 -10.59 0.44
N MET A 172 -1.37 -9.57 0.51
CA MET A 172 -1.31 -8.54 1.54
C MET A 172 -1.69 -9.04 2.93
N LYS A 173 -2.41 -10.16 3.04
CA LYS A 173 -2.71 -10.80 4.32
C LYS A 173 -1.43 -11.23 5.05
N SER A 174 -0.37 -11.56 4.31
CA SER A 174 0.93 -11.96 4.87
C SER A 174 1.67 -10.82 5.61
N LEU A 175 1.22 -9.56 5.45
CA LEU A 175 1.70 -8.43 6.23
C LEU A 175 1.20 -8.43 7.68
N PHE A 176 0.27 -9.33 8.02
CA PHE A 176 -0.37 -9.43 9.33
C PHE A 176 -0.38 -10.88 9.82
N ASP A 177 -0.44 -11.11 11.11
CA ASP A 177 -0.91 -12.39 11.65
C ASP A 177 -2.43 -12.47 11.40
N TRP A 178 -2.78 -12.96 10.21
CA TRP A 178 -4.16 -12.94 9.74
C TRP A 178 -5.10 -13.81 10.59
N LYS A 179 -4.58 -14.94 11.12
CA LYS A 179 -5.35 -15.80 12.03
C LYS A 179 -5.73 -15.07 13.31
N ARG A 180 -4.82 -14.24 13.82
CA ARG A 180 -5.09 -13.40 14.98
C ARG A 180 -6.07 -12.28 14.65
N VAL A 181 -5.97 -11.65 13.48
CA VAL A 181 -6.94 -10.65 13.01
C VAL A 181 -8.35 -11.24 12.98
N GLU A 182 -8.53 -12.40 12.33
CA GLU A 182 -9.83 -13.08 12.24
C GLU A 182 -10.41 -13.50 13.61
N LYS A 183 -9.54 -13.78 14.58
CA LYS A 183 -9.96 -14.11 15.94
C LYS A 183 -10.44 -12.90 16.74
N GLU A 184 -9.84 -11.73 16.51
CA GLU A 184 -10.07 -10.55 17.35
C GLU A 184 -11.10 -9.56 16.78
N VAL A 185 -11.39 -9.61 15.46
CA VAL A 185 -12.33 -8.71 14.80
C VAL A 185 -13.16 -9.47 13.75
N ARG A 186 -14.31 -8.89 13.38
CA ARG A 186 -15.12 -9.44 12.29
C ARG A 186 -14.53 -9.07 10.95
N VAL A 187 -14.13 -10.06 10.17
CA VAL A 187 -13.61 -9.89 8.81
C VAL A 187 -14.69 -10.23 7.78
N ILE A 188 -14.87 -9.36 6.79
CA ILE A 188 -15.71 -9.56 5.61
C ILE A 188 -14.81 -9.44 4.39
N THR A 189 -14.72 -10.50 3.59
CA THR A 189 -13.98 -10.48 2.31
C THR A 189 -15.01 -10.69 1.19
N PRO A 190 -15.38 -9.64 0.43
CA PRO A 190 -16.27 -9.77 -0.72
C PRO A 190 -15.62 -10.59 -1.83
N GLU A 191 -16.38 -11.53 -2.40
CA GLU A 191 -15.97 -12.28 -3.58
C GLU A 191 -16.65 -11.69 -4.82
N PHE A 192 -15.87 -11.42 -5.85
CA PHE A 192 -16.35 -10.87 -7.12
C PHE A 192 -16.32 -11.98 -8.17
N GLN A 193 -17.50 -12.42 -8.63
CA GLN A 193 -17.62 -13.40 -9.70
C GLN A 193 -18.04 -12.73 -11.01
N ALA A 194 -17.35 -13.04 -12.10
CA ALA A 194 -17.79 -12.64 -13.43
C ALA A 194 -18.95 -13.53 -13.85
N VAL A 195 -20.14 -12.96 -14.04
CA VAL A 195 -21.28 -13.67 -14.60
C VAL A 195 -21.20 -13.60 -16.14
N SER A 196 -20.90 -14.73 -16.79
CA SER A 196 -21.04 -14.84 -18.24
C SER A 196 -22.50 -15.13 -18.57
N TYR A 197 -23.19 -14.18 -19.15
CA TYR A 197 -24.51 -14.44 -19.76
C TYR A 197 -24.30 -15.19 -21.08
N THR A 198 -24.55 -16.50 -21.10
CA THR A 198 -24.77 -17.23 -22.33
C THR A 198 -26.16 -16.85 -22.84
N HIS A 199 -26.22 -16.08 -23.92
CA HIS A 199 -27.46 -15.89 -24.66
C HIS A 199 -27.83 -17.24 -25.28
N LEU A 200 -28.79 -17.96 -24.69
CA LEU A 200 -29.51 -19.01 -25.36
C LEU A 200 -30.31 -18.36 -26.48
N ARG A 201 -29.84 -18.50 -27.72
CA ARG A 201 -30.70 -18.23 -28.88
C ARG A 201 -31.80 -19.27 -28.84
N ALA A 202 -33.03 -18.81 -28.60
CA ALA A 202 -34.19 -19.65 -28.90
C ALA A 202 -34.20 -19.84 -30.42
N HIS A 203 -34.10 -21.09 -30.85
CA HIS A 203 -34.40 -21.47 -32.21
C HIS A 203 -35.95 -21.56 -32.29
N GLU A 204 -36.54 -20.65 -33.04
CA GLU A 204 -37.87 -20.83 -33.62
C GLU A 204 -37.77 -21.81 -34.79
#